data_cc170f8315946f379d502f723dcfdb96
#
_entry.id   cc170f8315946f379d502f723dcfdb96
#
_cell.length_a   1.000
_cell.length_b   1.000
_cell.length_c   1.000
_cell.angle_alpha   90.00
_cell.angle_beta   90.00
_cell.angle_gamma   90.00
#
_symmetry.space_group_name_H-M   'P 1'
#
loop_
_entity.id
_entity.type
_entity.pdbx_description
1 polymer ?
#
loop_
_entity_poly.entity_id
_entity_poly.type
_entity_poly.pdbx_seq_one_letter_code
_entity_poly.pdbx_strand_id
1 'polypeptide(L)'
;WFYTANRFWTPEHGGTHIDAPIHFFKDRERLDELPLERLIAPGAVIDVSAKCEGNADYQVTVDDLTAWESEHGQQLNDVIVLLRTGFGKHWPDRVKYMGTNERGEAAVAKLHFPGLHPDAARWLVTNRKIKVIGLDTPSIDYGQSKDFKTHVTLYEQNIPAMENVANLDQLPEKGFTVIALPMKIKGGSGGPVRVVAVMDQ
;
A
#
# COMPACT_ATOMS: atom_id res chain seq x y z
N TRP A 1 -1.21 -34.14 27.84
CA TRP A 1 -0.96 -32.79 27.34
C TRP A 1 -1.23 -32.72 25.84
N PHE A 2 -1.61 -31.55 25.36
CA PHE A 2 -1.94 -31.30 23.96
C PHE A 2 -0.81 -30.48 23.29
N TYR A 3 -0.46 -30.83 22.05
CA TYR A 3 0.53 -30.10 21.24
C TYR A 3 0.05 -30.04 19.79
N THR A 4 0.21 -28.89 19.15
CA THR A 4 -0.04 -28.72 17.72
C THR A 4 1.06 -27.88 17.07
N ALA A 5 1.48 -28.29 15.88
CA ALA A 5 2.40 -27.54 15.03
C ALA A 5 2.02 -27.76 13.58
N ASN A 6 1.98 -26.67 12.83
CA ASN A 6 1.58 -26.68 11.42
C ASN A 6 2.72 -26.15 10.54
N ARG A 7 2.65 -26.46 9.26
CA ARG A 7 3.44 -25.83 8.21
C ARG A 7 2.53 -24.95 7.37
N PHE A 8 3.04 -23.83 6.90
CA PHE A 8 2.34 -23.01 5.90
C PHE A 8 3.25 -22.75 4.70
N TRP A 9 2.62 -22.53 3.56
CA TRP A 9 3.25 -22.10 2.34
C TRP A 9 2.39 -20.97 1.76
N THR A 10 3.04 -19.88 1.32
CA THR A 10 2.35 -18.70 0.81
C THR A 10 3.25 -17.96 -0.20
N PRO A 11 2.67 -17.27 -1.20
CA PRO A 11 3.40 -16.25 -1.94
C PRO A 11 3.88 -15.13 -1.01
N GLU A 12 4.97 -14.46 -1.36
CA GLU A 12 5.44 -13.26 -0.64
C GLU A 12 4.40 -12.12 -0.70
N HIS A 13 3.71 -11.99 -1.86
CA HIS A 13 2.72 -10.96 -2.17
C HIS A 13 1.30 -11.51 -2.00
N GLY A 14 0.92 -11.87 -0.80
CA GLY A 14 -0.38 -12.46 -0.50
C GLY A 14 -1.07 -11.87 0.73
N GLY A 15 -2.36 -11.51 0.60
CA GLY A 15 -3.10 -10.83 1.67
C GLY A 15 -2.54 -9.46 1.96
N THR A 16 -2.64 -8.97 3.21
CA THR A 16 -1.94 -7.75 3.64
C THR A 16 -0.44 -8.04 3.66
N HIS A 17 0.29 -7.36 2.82
CA HIS A 17 1.74 -7.55 2.66
C HIS A 17 2.46 -6.23 2.39
N ILE A 18 3.77 -6.26 2.45
CA ILE A 18 4.65 -5.16 2.03
C ILE A 18 5.54 -5.65 0.90
N ASP A 19 5.65 -4.83 -0.12
CA ASP A 19 6.60 -5.00 -1.21
C ASP A 19 7.91 -4.32 -0.86
N ALA A 20 9.02 -5.04 -1.03
CA ALA A 20 10.33 -4.44 -1.03
C ALA A 20 10.67 -3.87 -2.42
N PRO A 21 11.48 -2.81 -2.50
CA PRO A 21 11.80 -2.15 -3.78
C PRO A 21 12.39 -3.06 -4.86
N ILE A 22 13.07 -4.12 -4.49
CA ILE A 22 13.59 -5.14 -5.43
C ILE A 22 12.49 -5.80 -6.28
N HIS A 23 11.21 -5.74 -5.84
CA HIS A 23 10.10 -6.39 -6.52
C HIS A 23 9.92 -5.90 -7.96
N PHE A 24 10.00 -4.60 -8.21
CA PHE A 24 9.87 -4.00 -9.56
C PHE A 24 11.11 -3.22 -10.02
N PHE A 25 12.15 -3.12 -9.19
CA PHE A 25 13.35 -2.40 -9.60
C PHE A 25 14.62 -3.16 -9.20
N LYS A 26 15.37 -3.61 -10.21
CA LYS A 26 16.59 -4.39 -10.01
C LYS A 26 17.62 -3.62 -9.15
N ASP A 27 18.35 -4.35 -8.32
CA ASP A 27 19.44 -3.83 -7.47
C ASP A 27 18.98 -2.78 -6.42
N ARG A 28 17.72 -2.90 -5.97
CA ARG A 28 17.15 -2.13 -4.86
C ARG A 28 17.03 -3.00 -3.61
N GLU A 29 16.67 -2.36 -2.49
CA GLU A 29 16.55 -2.99 -1.19
C GLU A 29 15.60 -4.19 -1.21
N ARG A 30 16.03 -5.27 -0.57
CA ARG A 30 15.25 -6.48 -0.31
C ARG A 30 14.50 -6.35 1.01
N LEU A 31 13.57 -7.25 1.25
CA LEU A 31 12.74 -7.20 2.44
C LEU A 31 13.53 -7.25 3.74
N ASP A 32 14.56 -8.08 3.81
CA ASP A 32 15.43 -8.22 4.98
C ASP A 32 16.44 -7.07 5.17
N GLU A 33 16.54 -6.19 4.19
CA GLU A 33 17.41 -5.00 4.18
C GLU A 33 16.66 -3.72 4.60
N LEU A 34 15.30 -3.74 4.64
CA LEU A 34 14.51 -2.57 5.02
C LEU A 34 14.80 -2.14 6.47
N PRO A 35 15.22 -0.88 6.70
CA PRO A 35 15.52 -0.41 8.05
C PRO A 35 14.24 -0.20 8.87
N LEU A 36 14.30 -0.49 10.17
CA LEU A 36 13.16 -0.36 11.10
C LEU A 36 12.60 1.06 11.14
N GLU A 37 13.44 2.06 11.02
CA GLU A 37 13.08 3.49 11.03
C GLU A 37 12.18 3.87 9.84
N ARG A 38 12.14 3.02 8.82
CA ARG A 38 11.21 3.17 7.69
C ARG A 38 9.87 2.52 8.00
N LEU A 39 9.89 1.41 8.71
CA LEU A 39 8.72 0.57 8.99
C LEU A 39 7.93 0.98 10.25
N ILE A 40 8.48 1.91 11.02
CA ILE A 40 7.85 2.49 12.21
C ILE A 40 7.91 4.01 12.08
N ALA A 41 6.78 4.66 11.85
CA ALA A 41 6.72 6.11 11.66
C ALA A 41 5.30 6.67 11.88
N PRO A 42 5.15 7.99 12.06
CA PRO A 42 3.84 8.63 12.07
C PRO A 42 3.04 8.27 10.80
N GLY A 43 1.73 8.06 10.95
CA GLY A 43 0.82 7.78 9.87
C GLY A 43 0.12 9.03 9.34
N ALA A 44 -0.17 9.03 8.04
CA ALA A 44 -1.01 10.01 7.37
C ALA A 44 -2.02 9.27 6.48
N VAL A 45 -3.31 9.38 6.74
CA VAL A 45 -4.38 8.78 5.92
C VAL A 45 -4.90 9.83 4.94
N ILE A 46 -4.76 9.55 3.66
CA ILE A 46 -5.36 10.34 2.58
C ILE A 46 -6.68 9.66 2.19
N ASP A 47 -7.80 10.23 2.60
CA ASP A 47 -9.11 9.65 2.32
C ASP A 47 -9.66 10.14 0.98
N VAL A 48 -9.70 9.23 0.02
CA VAL A 48 -10.30 9.43 -1.30
C VAL A 48 -11.52 8.53 -1.53
N SER A 49 -12.06 7.92 -0.48
CA SER A 49 -13.14 6.94 -0.57
C SER A 49 -14.38 7.49 -1.28
N ALA A 50 -14.73 8.75 -1.04
CA ALA A 50 -15.83 9.41 -1.73
C ALA A 50 -15.59 9.57 -3.24
N LYS A 51 -14.35 9.76 -3.69
CA LYS A 51 -13.96 9.85 -5.11
C LYS A 51 -13.93 8.49 -5.80
N CYS A 52 -13.68 7.44 -5.03
CA CYS A 52 -13.69 6.05 -5.51
C CYS A 52 -15.12 5.49 -5.59
N GLU A 53 -16.10 6.10 -4.93
CA GLU A 53 -17.49 5.66 -5.01
C GLU A 53 -18.03 5.84 -6.41
N GLY A 54 -18.42 4.74 -7.06
CA GLY A 54 -18.84 4.74 -8.48
C GLY A 54 -17.71 4.85 -9.51
N ASN A 55 -16.45 4.93 -9.07
CA ASN A 55 -15.26 4.94 -9.95
C ASN A 55 -14.20 3.97 -9.44
N ALA A 56 -14.32 2.70 -9.82
CA ALA A 56 -13.40 1.65 -9.43
C ALA A 56 -11.97 1.84 -9.97
N ASP A 57 -11.79 2.64 -11.01
CA ASP A 57 -10.48 2.91 -11.63
C ASP A 57 -9.89 4.27 -11.20
N TYR A 58 -10.37 4.81 -10.06
CA TYR A 58 -9.83 6.06 -9.54
C TYR A 58 -8.33 5.92 -9.23
N GLN A 59 -7.59 6.94 -9.60
CA GLN A 59 -6.18 7.04 -9.28
C GLN A 59 -5.94 8.27 -8.42
N VAL A 60 -5.38 8.08 -7.22
CA VAL A 60 -5.03 9.17 -6.30
C VAL A 60 -4.06 10.12 -6.97
N THR A 61 -4.39 11.39 -7.00
CA THR A 61 -3.69 12.44 -7.75
C THR A 61 -2.77 13.28 -6.85
N VAL A 62 -1.96 14.13 -7.46
CA VAL A 62 -1.18 15.16 -6.74
C VAL A 62 -2.09 16.09 -5.97
N ASP A 63 -3.26 16.45 -6.55
CA ASP A 63 -4.21 17.35 -5.90
C ASP A 63 -4.79 16.75 -4.62
N ASP A 64 -5.02 15.42 -4.56
CA ASP A 64 -5.45 14.76 -3.33
C ASP A 64 -4.40 14.89 -2.22
N LEU A 65 -3.14 14.66 -2.56
CA LEU A 65 -2.02 14.74 -1.62
C LEU A 65 -1.81 16.17 -1.12
N THR A 66 -1.84 17.15 -2.01
CA THR A 66 -1.65 18.57 -1.66
C THR A 66 -2.85 19.16 -0.94
N ALA A 67 -4.07 18.68 -1.22
CA ALA A 67 -5.26 19.06 -0.46
C ALA A 67 -5.13 18.62 1.01
N TRP A 68 -4.73 17.37 1.25
CA TRP A 68 -4.46 16.87 2.60
C TRP A 68 -3.40 17.71 3.32
N GLU A 69 -2.27 18.03 2.65
CA GLU A 69 -1.22 18.86 3.23
C GLU A 69 -1.72 20.28 3.60
N SER A 70 -2.54 20.86 2.73
CA SER A 70 -3.13 22.17 2.96
C SER A 70 -4.10 22.17 4.15
N GLU A 71 -4.96 21.15 4.24
CA GLU A 71 -5.93 21.01 5.32
C GLU A 71 -5.26 20.82 6.68
N HIS A 72 -4.17 20.03 6.71
CA HIS A 72 -3.50 19.68 7.96
C HIS A 72 -2.33 20.61 8.33
N GLY A 73 -1.94 21.52 7.42
CA GLY A 73 -0.78 22.39 7.61
C GLY A 73 0.54 21.61 7.79
N GLN A 74 0.61 20.41 7.20
CA GLN A 74 1.72 19.48 7.37
C GLN A 74 2.11 18.86 6.03
N GLN A 75 3.42 18.81 5.73
CA GLN A 75 3.91 18.09 4.56
C GLN A 75 4.04 16.59 4.84
N LEU A 76 3.88 15.78 3.80
CA LEU A 76 4.05 14.32 3.83
C LEU A 76 5.54 13.92 3.89
N ASN A 77 6.24 14.38 4.92
CA ASN A 77 7.64 14.05 5.17
C ASN A 77 7.79 13.19 6.42
N ASP A 78 8.67 12.19 6.33
CA ASP A 78 8.98 11.25 7.40
C ASP A 78 7.78 10.46 7.96
N VAL A 79 6.74 10.30 7.14
CA VAL A 79 5.49 9.59 7.47
C VAL A 79 5.31 8.34 6.62
N ILE A 80 4.47 7.43 7.11
CA ILE A 80 3.87 6.35 6.33
C ILE A 80 2.53 6.87 5.78
N VAL A 81 2.44 6.99 4.46
CA VAL A 81 1.23 7.45 3.76
C VAL A 81 0.29 6.28 3.54
N LEU A 82 -0.96 6.40 3.95
CA LEU A 82 -2.00 5.40 3.78
C LEU A 82 -3.14 5.97 2.92
N LEU A 83 -3.38 5.39 1.76
CA LEU A 83 -4.43 5.81 0.84
C LEU A 83 -5.70 5.00 1.16
N ARG A 84 -6.72 5.65 1.71
CA ARG A 84 -8.02 5.08 1.98
C ARG A 84 -8.92 5.26 0.77
N THR A 85 -9.10 4.18 0.00
CA THR A 85 -9.99 4.17 -1.16
C THR A 85 -11.41 3.72 -0.82
N GLY A 86 -11.58 3.09 0.35
CA GLY A 86 -12.82 2.48 0.79
C GLY A 86 -13.10 1.12 0.15
N PHE A 87 -12.17 0.58 -0.66
CA PHE A 87 -12.31 -0.74 -1.27
C PHE A 87 -12.15 -1.88 -0.28
N GLY A 88 -11.43 -1.69 0.82
CA GLY A 88 -11.29 -2.69 1.87
C GLY A 88 -12.63 -3.23 2.39
N LYS A 89 -13.71 -2.43 2.36
CA LYS A 89 -15.08 -2.85 2.72
C LYS A 89 -15.65 -3.97 1.83
N HIS A 90 -15.09 -4.16 0.64
CA HIS A 90 -15.57 -5.17 -0.31
C HIS A 90 -15.01 -6.57 -0.04
N TRP A 91 -13.94 -6.67 0.75
CA TRP A 91 -13.38 -7.95 1.15
C TRP A 91 -14.38 -8.74 2.04
N PRO A 92 -14.59 -10.06 1.84
CA PRO A 92 -13.92 -10.95 0.90
C PRO A 92 -14.65 -11.18 -0.44
N ASP A 93 -15.61 -10.32 -0.82
CA ASP A 93 -16.31 -10.42 -2.11
C ASP A 93 -15.34 -10.07 -3.25
N ARG A 94 -14.81 -11.11 -3.91
CA ARG A 94 -13.79 -10.94 -4.93
C ARG A 94 -14.27 -10.09 -6.12
N VAL A 95 -15.54 -10.22 -6.53
CA VAL A 95 -16.06 -9.46 -7.67
C VAL A 95 -16.06 -7.97 -7.35
N LYS A 96 -16.52 -7.60 -6.17
CA LYS A 96 -16.53 -6.20 -5.75
C LYS A 96 -15.12 -5.66 -5.49
N TYR A 97 -14.22 -6.50 -4.96
CA TYR A 97 -12.87 -6.08 -4.57
C TYR A 97 -11.88 -6.04 -5.73
N MET A 98 -12.00 -6.96 -6.69
CA MET A 98 -11.07 -7.12 -7.81
C MET A 98 -11.67 -6.77 -9.17
N GLY A 99 -13.00 -6.61 -9.26
CA GLY A 99 -13.73 -6.45 -10.52
C GLY A 99 -14.11 -7.77 -11.19
N THR A 100 -13.53 -8.91 -10.80
CA THR A 100 -13.76 -10.22 -11.45
C THR A 100 -13.53 -11.40 -10.52
N ASN A 101 -14.25 -12.50 -10.75
CA ASN A 101 -13.99 -13.81 -10.13
C ASN A 101 -12.93 -14.64 -10.88
N GLU A 102 -12.56 -14.25 -12.07
CA GLU A 102 -11.56 -14.96 -12.86
C GLU A 102 -10.18 -14.89 -12.18
N ARG A 103 -9.31 -15.83 -12.56
CA ARG A 103 -7.94 -15.94 -12.05
C ARG A 103 -6.97 -16.14 -13.20
N GLY A 104 -5.69 -15.87 -12.94
CA GLY A 104 -4.63 -15.99 -13.93
C GLY A 104 -4.66 -14.88 -14.96
N GLU A 105 -3.99 -15.08 -16.08
CA GLU A 105 -3.77 -14.09 -17.12
C GLU A 105 -5.07 -13.49 -17.69
N ALA A 106 -6.11 -14.33 -17.88
CA ALA A 106 -7.41 -13.90 -18.37
C ALA A 106 -8.14 -12.90 -17.44
N ALA A 107 -7.80 -12.87 -16.17
CA ALA A 107 -8.37 -11.94 -15.20
C ALA A 107 -7.77 -10.54 -15.30
N VAL A 108 -6.53 -10.40 -15.75
CA VAL A 108 -5.77 -9.13 -15.68
C VAL A 108 -6.51 -7.99 -16.40
N ALA A 109 -7.08 -8.25 -17.58
CA ALA A 109 -7.84 -7.24 -18.33
C ALA A 109 -9.19 -6.87 -17.72
N LYS A 110 -9.61 -7.56 -16.64
CA LYS A 110 -10.90 -7.39 -15.97
C LYS A 110 -10.74 -6.88 -14.54
N LEU A 111 -9.52 -6.55 -14.13
CA LEU A 111 -9.25 -5.99 -12.82
C LEU A 111 -9.69 -4.54 -12.77
N HIS A 112 -10.50 -4.20 -11.76
CA HIS A 112 -10.98 -2.85 -11.51
C HIS A 112 -10.89 -2.55 -10.02
N PHE A 113 -9.92 -1.75 -9.62
CA PHE A 113 -9.72 -1.22 -8.27
C PHE A 113 -8.85 0.03 -8.32
N PRO A 114 -9.02 0.97 -7.37
CA PRO A 114 -8.24 2.20 -7.30
C PRO A 114 -6.74 1.95 -7.03
N GLY A 115 -5.91 2.91 -7.42
CA GLY A 115 -4.50 2.93 -7.13
C GLY A 115 -3.93 4.35 -7.03
N LEU A 116 -2.61 4.47 -6.97
CA LEU A 116 -1.92 5.75 -7.02
C LEU A 116 -1.56 6.12 -8.47
N HIS A 117 -1.84 7.36 -8.87
CA HIS A 117 -1.43 7.84 -10.19
C HIS A 117 0.10 7.92 -10.30
N PRO A 118 0.71 7.53 -11.44
CA PRO A 118 2.16 7.61 -11.62
C PRO A 118 2.76 9.00 -11.40
N ASP A 119 2.03 10.06 -11.77
CA ASP A 119 2.49 11.43 -11.54
C ASP A 119 2.45 11.81 -10.04
N ALA A 120 1.49 11.26 -9.28
CA ALA A 120 1.45 11.43 -7.82
C ALA A 120 2.61 10.68 -7.16
N ALA A 121 2.93 9.46 -7.62
CA ALA A 121 4.11 8.73 -7.19
C ALA A 121 5.39 9.54 -7.47
N ARG A 122 5.53 10.06 -8.68
CA ARG A 122 6.67 10.92 -9.07
C ARG A 122 6.75 12.17 -8.22
N TRP A 123 5.63 12.82 -7.96
CA TRP A 123 5.59 14.01 -7.12
C TRP A 123 6.06 13.70 -5.69
N LEU A 124 5.59 12.58 -5.10
CA LEU A 124 6.01 12.12 -3.77
C LEU A 124 7.53 11.92 -3.71
N VAL A 125 8.10 11.17 -4.64
CA VAL A 125 9.54 10.86 -4.62
C VAL A 125 10.42 12.08 -4.92
N THR A 126 9.88 13.08 -5.62
CA THR A 126 10.64 14.29 -5.99
C THR A 126 10.54 15.37 -4.92
N ASN A 127 9.37 15.52 -4.28
CA ASN A 127 9.07 16.66 -3.43
C ASN A 127 8.91 16.30 -1.94
N ARG A 128 8.86 15.00 -1.60
CA ARG A 128 8.61 14.53 -0.24
C ARG A 128 9.57 13.40 0.14
N LYS A 129 9.67 13.17 1.45
CA LYS A 129 10.50 12.11 2.02
C LYS A 129 9.61 11.11 2.77
N ILE A 130 8.69 10.47 2.05
CA ILE A 130 7.83 9.45 2.68
C ILE A 130 8.64 8.20 3.04
N LYS A 131 8.23 7.49 4.08
CA LYS A 131 8.86 6.25 4.56
C LYS A 131 8.37 5.03 3.78
N VAL A 132 7.05 4.87 3.72
CA VAL A 132 6.31 3.79 3.07
C VAL A 132 5.02 4.40 2.52
N ILE A 133 4.45 3.80 1.49
CA ILE A 133 3.08 4.07 1.07
C ILE A 133 2.24 2.80 1.19
N GLY A 134 0.96 2.92 1.55
CA GLY A 134 0.05 1.77 1.64
C GLY A 134 -1.35 2.11 1.17
N LEU A 135 -2.14 1.08 0.84
CA LEU A 135 -3.54 1.26 0.47
C LEU A 135 -4.39 0.02 0.76
N ASP A 136 -5.70 0.19 0.70
CA ASP A 136 -6.69 -0.85 0.96
C ASP A 136 -7.14 -1.61 -0.31
N THR A 137 -6.33 -1.61 -1.37
CA THR A 137 -6.58 -2.31 -2.63
C THR A 137 -5.49 -3.35 -2.91
N PRO A 138 -5.69 -4.26 -3.91
CA PRO A 138 -4.76 -5.34 -4.23
C PRO A 138 -3.42 -4.91 -4.81
N SER A 139 -3.30 -3.67 -5.30
CA SER A 139 -2.07 -3.16 -5.90
C SER A 139 -1.97 -1.65 -5.75
N ILE A 140 -0.73 -1.14 -5.60
CA ILE A 140 -0.44 0.30 -5.60
C ILE A 140 -0.71 0.94 -6.97
N ASP A 141 -0.54 0.20 -8.05
CA ASP A 141 -1.08 0.58 -9.37
C ASP A 141 -2.57 0.23 -9.43
N TYR A 142 -3.38 1.03 -10.15
CA TYR A 142 -4.80 0.72 -10.34
C TYR A 142 -5.02 -0.52 -11.21
N GLY A 143 -6.21 -1.13 -11.12
CA GLY A 143 -6.50 -2.44 -11.73
C GLY A 143 -6.22 -2.57 -13.21
N GLN A 144 -6.31 -1.49 -14.01
CA GLN A 144 -6.07 -1.49 -15.45
C GLN A 144 -4.62 -1.12 -15.85
N SER A 145 -3.71 -0.97 -14.86
CA SER A 145 -2.30 -0.71 -15.15
C SER A 145 -1.67 -1.86 -15.94
N LYS A 146 -0.88 -1.53 -16.97
CA LYS A 146 -0.20 -2.51 -17.83
C LYS A 146 1.32 -2.45 -17.71
N ASP A 147 1.84 -1.35 -17.21
CA ASP A 147 3.28 -1.04 -17.20
C ASP A 147 3.81 -0.76 -15.79
N PHE A 148 2.95 -0.86 -14.75
CA PHE A 148 3.30 -0.77 -13.33
C PHE A 148 4.16 0.45 -12.98
N LYS A 149 3.87 1.59 -13.62
CA LYS A 149 4.68 2.82 -13.48
C LYS A 149 4.75 3.35 -12.06
N THR A 150 3.70 3.15 -11.27
CA THR A 150 3.67 3.57 -9.87
C THR A 150 4.68 2.77 -9.05
N HIS A 151 4.66 1.43 -9.16
CA HIS A 151 5.65 0.55 -8.54
C HIS A 151 7.07 0.96 -8.94
N VAL A 152 7.34 1.01 -10.25
CA VAL A 152 8.68 1.34 -10.78
C VAL A 152 9.18 2.68 -10.23
N THR A 153 8.32 3.70 -10.22
CA THR A 153 8.69 5.06 -9.75
C THR A 153 9.06 5.07 -8.26
N LEU A 154 8.27 4.39 -7.42
CA LEU A 154 8.50 4.33 -5.97
C LEU A 154 9.74 3.48 -5.65
N TYR A 155 9.86 2.31 -6.28
CA TYR A 155 10.92 1.35 -5.96
C TYR A 155 12.28 1.76 -6.49
N GLU A 156 12.33 2.52 -7.58
CA GLU A 156 13.56 3.17 -8.02
C GLU A 156 14.18 4.06 -6.92
N GLN A 157 13.35 4.62 -6.05
CA GLN A 157 13.77 5.47 -4.94
C GLN A 157 13.78 4.76 -3.57
N ASN A 158 13.75 3.42 -3.58
CA ASN A 158 13.71 2.58 -2.38
C ASN A 158 12.51 2.89 -1.44
N ILE A 159 11.36 3.28 -1.97
CA ILE A 159 10.14 3.48 -1.19
C ILE A 159 9.29 2.22 -1.28
N PRO A 160 9.14 1.43 -0.20
CA PRO A 160 8.31 0.23 -0.17
C PRO A 160 6.82 0.58 -0.20
N ALA A 161 6.00 -0.38 -0.66
CA ALA A 161 4.55 -0.23 -0.66
C ALA A 161 3.86 -1.36 0.13
N MET A 162 2.75 -1.03 0.81
CA MET A 162 1.87 -2.00 1.46
C MET A 162 0.57 -2.12 0.69
N GLU A 163 0.09 -3.33 0.48
CA GLU A 163 -1.12 -3.61 -0.27
C GLU A 163 -2.11 -4.42 0.58
N ASN A 164 -3.39 -4.32 0.24
CA ASN A 164 -4.48 -4.96 0.98
C ASN A 164 -4.51 -4.58 2.48
N VAL A 165 -4.24 -3.32 2.80
CA VAL A 165 -4.28 -2.82 4.19
C VAL A 165 -5.73 -2.62 4.60
N ALA A 166 -6.21 -3.42 5.57
CA ALA A 166 -7.60 -3.35 6.04
C ALA A 166 -7.81 -2.25 7.10
N ASN A 167 -9.08 -1.91 7.34
CA ASN A 167 -9.55 -1.06 8.44
C ASN A 167 -8.99 0.38 8.45
N LEU A 168 -8.63 0.93 7.31
CA LEU A 168 -8.19 2.32 7.21
C LEU A 168 -9.29 3.32 7.58
N ASP A 169 -10.56 2.91 7.50
CA ASP A 169 -11.74 3.67 7.92
C ASP A 169 -11.84 3.90 9.43
N GLN A 170 -11.07 3.14 10.22
CA GLN A 170 -11.02 3.27 11.68
C GLN A 170 -9.93 4.21 12.17
N LEU A 171 -9.10 4.73 11.26
CA LEU A 171 -8.00 5.62 11.60
C LEU A 171 -8.39 7.09 11.39
N PRO A 172 -7.95 7.99 12.27
CA PRO A 172 -7.95 9.42 11.95
C PRO A 172 -6.95 9.71 10.83
N GLU A 173 -7.04 10.88 10.23
CA GLU A 173 -6.12 11.25 9.14
C GLU A 173 -4.68 11.47 9.61
N LYS A 174 -4.46 11.77 10.91
CA LYS A 174 -3.15 11.87 11.57
C LYS A 174 -3.27 11.63 13.08
N GLY A 175 -2.16 11.68 13.83
CA GLY A 175 -2.15 11.49 15.29
C GLY A 175 -2.05 10.02 15.69
N PHE A 176 -1.30 9.25 14.94
CA PHE A 176 -0.98 7.85 15.23
C PHE A 176 0.36 7.45 14.63
N THR A 177 0.95 6.41 15.19
CA THR A 177 2.17 5.78 14.70
C THR A 177 1.83 4.44 14.04
N VAL A 178 2.32 4.23 12.82
CA VAL A 178 2.21 2.94 12.12
C VAL A 178 3.42 2.07 12.44
N ILE A 179 3.15 0.79 12.72
CA ILE A 179 4.16 -0.28 12.87
C ILE A 179 3.83 -1.34 11.83
N ALA A 180 4.71 -1.52 10.83
CA ALA A 180 4.51 -2.43 9.69
C ALA A 180 5.73 -3.35 9.54
N LEU A 181 5.84 -4.35 10.42
CA LEU A 181 7.00 -5.24 10.48
C LEU A 181 6.69 -6.58 9.80
N PRO A 182 7.18 -6.83 8.58
CA PRO A 182 7.01 -8.11 7.88
C PRO A 182 7.89 -9.20 8.49
N MET A 183 7.62 -10.45 8.08
CA MET A 183 8.60 -11.53 8.27
C MET A 183 9.90 -11.17 7.57
N LYS A 184 11.03 -11.32 8.27
CA LYS A 184 12.37 -11.01 7.72
C LYS A 184 12.84 -12.12 6.78
N ILE A 185 12.28 -12.19 5.57
CA ILE A 185 12.60 -13.20 4.55
C ILE A 185 13.90 -12.77 3.86
N LYS A 186 14.94 -13.59 4.00
CA LYS A 186 16.25 -13.32 3.39
C LYS A 186 16.14 -13.27 1.87
N GLY A 187 16.48 -12.12 1.30
CA GLY A 187 16.44 -11.89 -0.14
C GLY A 187 15.03 -11.74 -0.70
N GLY A 188 14.00 -11.63 0.15
CA GLY A 188 12.59 -11.53 -0.26
C GLY A 188 12.28 -10.28 -1.06
N SER A 189 11.38 -10.40 -2.02
CA SER A 189 10.84 -9.28 -2.79
C SER A 189 9.65 -8.60 -2.09
N GLY A 190 9.09 -9.26 -1.09
CA GLY A 190 7.99 -8.80 -0.25
C GLY A 190 7.69 -9.82 0.85
N GLY A 191 6.70 -9.55 1.66
CA GLY A 191 6.27 -10.49 2.69
C GLY A 191 4.98 -10.10 3.39
N PRO A 192 4.21 -11.09 3.87
CA PRO A 192 3.04 -10.84 4.70
C PRO A 192 3.41 -9.96 5.89
N VAL A 193 2.56 -8.99 6.18
CA VAL A 193 2.78 -8.03 7.26
C VAL A 193 1.52 -7.86 8.10
N ARG A 194 1.67 -7.75 9.40
CA ARG A 194 0.62 -7.27 10.29
C ARG A 194 0.88 -5.79 10.55
N VAL A 195 -0.01 -4.94 10.01
CA VAL A 195 0.05 -3.50 10.24
C VAL A 195 -0.70 -3.16 11.52
N VAL A 196 -0.06 -2.38 12.38
CA VAL A 196 -0.64 -1.89 13.65
C VAL A 196 -0.56 -0.38 13.67
N ALA A 197 -1.63 0.28 14.11
CA ALA A 197 -1.64 1.70 14.41
C ALA A 197 -1.73 1.91 15.94
N VAL A 198 -0.83 2.74 16.48
CA VAL A 198 -0.83 3.15 17.88
C VAL A 198 -1.25 4.61 17.91
N MET A 199 -2.40 4.89 18.57
CA MET A 199 -2.91 6.26 18.69
C MET A 199 -2.02 7.08 19.62
N ASP A 200 -1.75 8.32 19.23
CA ASP A 200 -1.11 9.30 20.11
C ASP A 200 -2.06 9.63 21.26
N GLN A 201 -1.51 9.85 22.47
CA GLN A 201 -2.31 10.19 23.67
C GLN A 201 -2.65 11.67 23.69
#